data_d1c7fad8039629cc63a37b25330e965f
#
_entry.id   d1c7fad8039629cc63a37b25330e965f
#
_cell.length_a   1.000
_cell.length_b   1.000
_cell.length_c   1.000
_cell.angle_alpha   90.00
_cell.angle_beta   90.00
_cell.angle_gamma   90.00
#
_symmetry.space_group_name_H-M   'P 1'
#
loop_
_entity.id
_entity.type
_entity.pdbx_description
1 polymer ?
#
loop_
_entity_poly.entity_id
_entity_poly.type
_entity_poly.pdbx_seq_one_letter_code
_entity_poly.pdbx_strand_id
1 'polypeptide(L)'
;MQIGEVAARTELSLRTIRHYEEAGLVVPSARSQGGFRLYTEGDVARLMVIRRMKPLGFTLDRMRELLAATDRLDGHAGTGPPEGEEREELLESLRGFEEAARRRTADLRTQLARAEEFAITLRERIERTERTEPIKMGRTGEESESGPDSELTAPA
;
A
#
# COMPACT_ATOMS: atom_id res chain seq x y z
N MET A 1 -3.25 12.73 24.00
CA MET A 1 -3.27 11.29 23.60
C MET A 1 -1.87 10.72 23.66
N GLN A 2 -1.74 9.45 23.96
CA GLN A 2 -0.46 8.73 23.88
C GLN A 2 -0.24 8.13 22.46
N ILE A 3 1.00 7.81 22.13
CA ILE A 3 1.38 7.31 20.80
C ILE A 3 0.57 6.06 20.34
N GLY A 4 0.16 5.18 21.25
CA GLY A 4 -0.65 4.00 20.94
C GLY A 4 -2.05 4.36 20.43
N GLU A 5 -2.69 5.36 21.02
CA GLU A 5 -3.98 5.88 20.59
C GLU A 5 -3.86 6.58 19.22
N VAL A 6 -2.78 7.36 19.03
CA VAL A 6 -2.48 8.01 17.76
C VAL A 6 -2.27 6.97 16.66
N ALA A 7 -1.54 5.90 16.93
CA ALA A 7 -1.33 4.80 15.99
C ALA A 7 -2.64 4.14 15.55
N ALA A 8 -3.54 3.87 16.50
CA ALA A 8 -4.86 3.30 16.22
C ALA A 8 -5.72 4.23 15.33
N ARG A 9 -5.69 5.54 15.61
CA ARG A 9 -6.48 6.53 14.85
C ARG A 9 -5.93 6.84 13.47
N THR A 10 -4.61 6.82 13.31
CA THR A 10 -3.95 7.13 12.04
C THR A 10 -3.68 5.89 11.19
N GLU A 11 -3.87 4.69 11.73
CA GLU A 11 -3.47 3.40 11.12
C GLU A 11 -1.97 3.37 10.73
N LEU A 12 -1.15 4.14 11.44
CA LEU A 12 0.30 4.14 11.30
C LEU A 12 0.94 3.28 12.39
N SER A 13 2.05 2.62 12.07
CA SER A 13 2.82 1.92 13.09
C SER A 13 3.49 2.89 14.06
N LEU A 14 3.72 2.48 15.29
CA LEU A 14 4.50 3.26 16.28
C LEU A 14 5.87 3.66 15.73
N ARG A 15 6.50 2.76 14.99
CA ARG A 15 7.79 3.01 14.33
C ARG A 15 7.68 4.11 13.27
N THR A 16 6.61 4.10 12.48
CA THR A 16 6.37 5.12 11.45
C THR A 16 6.15 6.50 12.07
N ILE A 17 5.37 6.58 13.15
CA ILE A 17 5.13 7.84 13.86
C ILE A 17 6.43 8.39 14.42
N ARG A 18 7.26 7.56 15.08
CA ARG A 18 8.56 7.98 15.60
C ARG A 18 9.50 8.45 14.49
N HIS A 19 9.49 7.78 13.34
CA HIS A 19 10.28 8.19 12.18
C HIS A 19 9.87 9.59 11.69
N TYR A 20 8.58 9.90 11.66
CA TYR A 20 8.10 11.24 11.28
C TYR A 20 8.43 12.30 12.33
N GLU A 21 8.46 11.93 13.62
CA GLU A 21 8.98 12.83 14.67
C GLU A 21 10.46 13.12 14.49
N GLU A 22 11.28 12.10 14.29
CA GLU A 22 12.72 12.22 14.07
C GLU A 22 13.04 13.06 12.81
N ALA A 23 12.19 12.94 11.80
CA ALA A 23 12.28 13.76 10.59
C ALA A 23 11.75 15.20 10.77
N GLY A 24 11.19 15.53 11.94
CA GLY A 24 10.65 16.87 12.23
C GLY A 24 9.35 17.20 11.49
N LEU A 25 8.64 16.19 10.97
CA LEU A 25 7.35 16.38 10.29
C LEU A 25 6.19 16.58 11.28
N VAL A 26 6.28 15.98 12.45
CA VAL A 26 5.36 16.16 13.56
C VAL A 26 6.17 16.28 14.85
N VAL A 27 5.76 17.18 15.74
CA VAL A 27 6.42 17.37 17.03
C VAL A 27 5.38 17.13 18.11
N PRO A 28 5.58 16.14 19.02
CA PRO A 28 4.65 15.92 20.12
C PRO A 28 4.46 17.19 20.92
N SER A 29 3.21 17.57 21.18
CA SER A 29 2.87 18.85 21.82
C SER A 29 3.31 18.93 23.28
N ALA A 30 3.49 17.79 23.96
CA ALA A 30 3.92 17.73 25.36
C ALA A 30 4.55 16.37 25.71
N ARG A 31 5.09 16.30 26.94
CA ARG A 31 5.43 15.05 27.61
C ARG A 31 4.67 14.95 28.93
N SER A 32 4.22 13.75 29.27
CA SER A 32 3.62 13.49 30.59
C SER A 32 4.67 13.56 31.70
N GLN A 33 4.24 13.57 32.95
CA GLN A 33 5.15 13.48 34.11
C GLN A 33 6.04 12.24 34.08
N GLY A 34 5.59 11.14 33.45
CA GLY A 34 6.40 9.93 33.22
C GLY A 34 7.25 9.96 31.96
N GLY A 35 7.40 11.11 31.28
CA GLY A 35 8.23 11.26 30.07
C GLY A 35 7.60 10.74 28.78
N PHE A 36 6.35 10.25 28.79
CA PHE A 36 5.67 9.75 27.60
C PHE A 36 5.26 10.91 26.68
N ARG A 37 5.40 10.69 25.37
CA ARG A 37 4.98 11.65 24.34
C ARG A 37 3.47 11.82 24.34
N LEU A 38 3.02 13.06 24.32
CA LEU A 38 1.60 13.44 24.24
C LEU A 38 1.35 14.19 22.94
N TYR A 39 0.26 13.81 22.28
CA TYR A 39 -0.18 14.35 21.00
C TYR A 39 -1.54 15.01 21.14
N THR A 40 -1.76 16.06 20.37
CA THR A 40 -3.04 16.76 20.24
C THR A 40 -3.84 16.23 19.04
N GLU A 41 -5.07 16.70 18.89
CA GLU A 41 -5.88 16.48 17.69
C GLU A 41 -5.21 17.07 16.44
N GLY A 42 -4.51 18.20 16.56
CA GLY A 42 -3.73 18.81 15.49
C GLY A 42 -2.59 17.91 15.02
N ASP A 43 -1.89 17.24 15.94
CA ASP A 43 -0.82 16.29 15.59
C ASP A 43 -1.39 15.07 14.83
N VAL A 44 -2.56 14.59 15.24
CA VAL A 44 -3.26 13.50 14.53
C VAL A 44 -3.67 13.95 13.13
N ALA A 45 -4.27 15.12 12.99
CA ALA A 45 -4.64 15.67 11.68
C ALA A 45 -3.42 15.82 10.76
N ARG A 46 -2.29 16.29 11.29
CA ARG A 46 -1.02 16.42 10.58
C ARG A 46 -0.49 15.05 10.11
N LEU A 47 -0.51 14.05 10.97
CA LEU A 47 -0.12 12.68 10.60
C LEU A 47 -1.02 12.08 9.52
N MET A 48 -2.32 12.39 9.53
CA MET A 48 -3.25 11.97 8.48
C MET A 48 -2.92 12.61 7.12
N VAL A 49 -2.47 13.85 7.09
CA VAL A 49 -1.98 14.50 5.86
C VAL A 49 -0.71 13.81 5.39
N ILE A 50 0.26 13.57 6.28
CA ILE A 50 1.52 12.88 5.96
C ILE A 50 1.25 11.48 5.38
N ARG A 51 0.33 10.73 5.98
CA ARG A 51 -0.08 9.41 5.52
C ARG A 51 -0.57 9.44 4.06
N ARG A 52 -1.35 10.46 3.69
CA ARG A 52 -1.86 10.64 2.32
C ARG A 52 -0.76 10.99 1.30
N MET A 53 0.30 11.66 1.73
CA MET A 53 1.42 12.03 0.86
C MET A 53 2.32 10.83 0.51
N LYS A 54 2.41 9.82 1.39
CA LYS A 54 3.32 8.67 1.20
C LYS A 54 3.09 7.91 -0.11
N PRO A 55 1.88 7.48 -0.50
CA PRO A 55 1.64 6.77 -1.77
C PRO A 55 1.88 7.66 -3.00
N LEU A 56 1.92 8.98 -2.83
CA LEU A 56 2.22 9.93 -3.89
C LEU A 56 3.72 10.03 -4.19
N GLY A 57 4.57 9.38 -3.39
CA GLY A 57 6.01 9.33 -3.61
C GLY A 57 6.76 10.60 -3.22
N PHE A 58 6.17 11.46 -2.39
CA PHE A 58 6.88 12.63 -1.86
C PHE A 58 7.98 12.21 -0.89
N THR A 59 9.15 12.83 -1.05
CA THR A 59 10.26 12.72 -0.09
C THR A 59 9.92 13.41 1.22
N LEU A 60 10.64 13.09 2.30
CA LEU A 60 10.46 13.77 3.58
C LEU A 60 10.65 15.28 3.47
N ASP A 61 11.60 15.74 2.65
CA ASP A 61 11.83 17.18 2.41
C ASP A 61 10.63 17.82 1.71
N ARG A 62 10.09 17.19 0.69
CA ARG A 62 8.88 17.66 0.00
C ARG A 62 7.66 17.68 0.93
N MET A 63 7.52 16.66 1.79
CA MET A 63 6.48 16.65 2.82
C MET A 63 6.63 17.81 3.79
N ARG A 64 7.87 18.12 4.20
CA ARG A 64 8.18 19.24 5.10
C ARG A 64 7.85 20.59 4.45
N GLU A 65 8.22 20.78 3.19
CA GLU A 65 7.88 21.98 2.41
C GLU A 65 6.37 22.21 2.34
N LEU A 66 5.60 21.16 1.97
CA LEU A 66 4.14 21.26 1.89
C LEU A 66 3.52 21.61 3.24
N LEU A 67 3.93 20.92 4.32
CA LEU A 67 3.41 21.18 5.65
C LEU A 67 3.76 22.61 6.14
N ALA A 68 4.97 23.09 5.86
CA ALA A 68 5.36 24.46 6.19
C ALA A 68 4.52 25.49 5.42
N ALA A 69 4.28 25.26 4.14
CA ALA A 69 3.45 26.15 3.33
C ALA A 69 1.99 26.20 3.82
N THR A 70 1.41 25.04 4.16
CA THR A 70 0.05 24.97 4.72
C THR A 70 -0.04 25.62 6.10
N ASP A 71 0.89 25.33 7.01
CA ASP A 71 0.97 25.94 8.34
C ASP A 71 1.06 27.48 8.25
N ARG A 72 1.82 27.97 7.28
CA ARG A 72 1.97 29.42 7.07
C ARG A 72 0.69 30.05 6.53
N LEU A 73 0.02 29.40 5.57
CA LEU A 73 -1.26 29.87 5.01
C LEU A 73 -2.38 29.87 6.06
N ASP A 74 -2.39 28.86 6.94
CA ASP A 74 -3.39 28.74 8.02
C ASP A 74 -3.11 29.69 9.21
N GLY A 75 -2.02 30.46 9.14
CA GLY A 75 -1.61 31.38 10.20
C GLY A 75 -1.04 30.74 11.45
N HIS A 76 -0.70 29.43 11.40
CA HIS A 76 -0.11 28.70 12.52
C HIS A 76 1.38 29.02 12.72
N ALA A 77 2.01 29.57 11.71
CA ALA A 77 3.42 29.98 11.75
C ALA A 77 3.54 31.46 11.35
N GLY A 78 3.93 32.31 12.28
CA GLY A 78 4.17 33.72 12.04
C GLY A 78 3.16 34.68 12.72
N THR A 79 3.18 35.93 12.33
CA THR A 79 2.42 37.04 12.93
C THR A 79 1.03 37.27 12.30
N GLY A 80 0.45 36.25 11.73
CA GLY A 80 -0.86 36.32 11.06
C GLY A 80 -0.86 35.66 9.68
N PRO A 81 -2.01 35.58 8.99
CA PRO A 81 -2.07 35.02 7.64
C PRO A 81 -1.19 35.80 6.68
N PRO A 82 -0.54 35.15 5.70
CA PRO A 82 0.29 35.82 4.71
C PRO A 82 -0.57 36.66 3.76
N GLU A 83 -0.04 37.79 3.33
CA GLU A 83 -0.68 38.71 2.38
C GLU A 83 0.25 39.02 1.20
N GLY A 84 -0.32 39.60 0.13
CA GLY A 84 0.46 40.06 -1.01
C GLY A 84 1.29 38.98 -1.69
N GLU A 85 2.55 39.31 -1.96
CA GLU A 85 3.50 38.46 -2.70
C GLU A 85 3.78 37.13 -1.97
N GLU A 86 3.95 37.16 -0.65
CA GLU A 86 4.18 35.94 0.15
C GLU A 86 3.03 34.93 0.00
N ARG A 87 1.80 35.41 0.02
CA ARG A 87 0.62 34.57 -0.18
C ARG A 87 0.60 33.94 -1.56
N GLU A 88 0.92 34.70 -2.60
CA GLU A 88 0.94 34.20 -3.98
C GLU A 88 2.04 33.15 -4.19
N GLU A 89 3.22 33.35 -3.65
CA GLU A 89 4.33 32.36 -3.68
C GLU A 89 3.92 31.04 -3.00
N LEU A 90 3.27 31.11 -1.83
CA LEU A 90 2.79 29.92 -1.13
C LEU A 90 1.71 29.18 -1.92
N LEU A 91 0.78 29.91 -2.53
CA LEU A 91 -0.26 29.31 -3.38
C LEU A 91 0.34 28.67 -4.63
N GLU A 92 1.34 29.30 -5.26
CA GLU A 92 2.04 28.70 -6.40
C GLU A 92 2.78 27.43 -6.00
N SER A 93 3.40 27.42 -4.82
CA SER A 93 3.99 26.20 -4.26
C SER A 93 2.96 25.09 -4.09
N LEU A 94 1.77 25.37 -3.55
CA LEU A 94 0.69 24.39 -3.41
C LEU A 94 0.17 23.89 -4.75
N ARG A 95 0.06 24.73 -5.76
CA ARG A 95 -0.31 24.32 -7.14
C ARG A 95 0.71 23.32 -7.70
N GLY A 96 2.01 23.54 -7.43
CA GLY A 96 3.06 22.60 -7.80
C GLY A 96 2.91 21.23 -7.14
N PHE A 97 2.52 21.18 -5.87
CA PHE A 97 2.21 19.93 -5.16
C PHE A 97 0.96 19.25 -5.68
N GLU A 98 -0.09 20.02 -5.97
CA GLU A 98 -1.33 19.50 -6.58
C GLU A 98 -1.05 18.83 -7.92
N GLU A 99 -0.29 19.49 -8.78
CA GLU A 99 0.07 18.95 -10.09
C GLU A 99 0.92 17.68 -9.99
N ALA A 100 1.88 17.63 -9.04
CA ALA A 100 2.66 16.43 -8.77
C ALA A 100 1.77 15.27 -8.29
N ALA A 101 0.81 15.54 -7.40
CA ALA A 101 -0.16 14.56 -6.92
C ALA A 101 -1.05 14.03 -8.03
N ARG A 102 -1.53 14.92 -8.92
CA ARG A 102 -2.35 14.54 -10.10
C ARG A 102 -1.59 13.62 -11.04
N ARG A 103 -0.34 13.96 -11.38
CA ARG A 103 0.52 13.11 -12.22
C ARG A 103 0.71 11.73 -11.61
N ARG A 104 1.05 11.67 -10.33
CA ARG A 104 1.21 10.40 -9.64
C ARG A 104 -0.08 9.58 -9.60
N THR A 105 -1.22 10.22 -9.44
CA THR A 105 -2.53 9.55 -9.50
C THR A 105 -2.78 8.91 -10.86
N ALA A 106 -2.44 9.59 -11.96
CA ALA A 106 -2.53 9.04 -13.30
C ALA A 106 -1.61 7.82 -13.50
N ASP A 107 -0.37 7.89 -13.01
CA ASP A 107 0.58 6.77 -13.05
C ASP A 107 0.07 5.56 -12.28
N LEU A 108 -0.47 5.78 -11.06
CA LEU A 108 -1.04 4.71 -10.24
C LEU A 108 -2.25 4.04 -10.90
N ARG A 109 -3.12 4.81 -11.56
CA ARG A 109 -4.24 4.25 -12.34
C ARG A 109 -3.76 3.38 -13.48
N THR A 110 -2.71 3.80 -14.20
CA THR A 110 -2.09 3.00 -15.26
C THR A 110 -1.49 1.71 -14.71
N GLN A 111 -0.80 1.77 -13.58
CA GLN A 111 -0.23 0.59 -12.93
C GLN A 111 -1.33 -0.38 -12.47
N LEU A 112 -2.42 0.15 -11.89
CA LEU A 112 -3.57 -0.64 -11.48
C LEU A 112 -4.20 -1.37 -12.69
N ALA A 113 -4.46 -0.66 -13.78
CA ALA A 113 -5.03 -1.25 -15.00
C ALA A 113 -4.17 -2.42 -15.53
N ARG A 114 -2.85 -2.24 -15.58
CA ARG A 114 -1.92 -3.30 -16.01
C ARG A 114 -1.93 -4.52 -15.07
N ALA A 115 -2.04 -4.28 -13.76
CA ALA A 115 -2.12 -5.36 -12.78
C ALA A 115 -3.43 -6.15 -12.92
N GLU A 116 -4.55 -5.46 -13.15
CA GLU A 116 -5.86 -6.05 -13.40
C GLU A 116 -5.88 -6.89 -14.69
N GLU A 117 -5.35 -6.36 -15.79
CA GLU A 117 -5.20 -7.10 -17.06
C GLU A 117 -4.37 -8.38 -16.87
N PHE A 118 -3.26 -8.29 -16.12
CA PHE A 118 -2.44 -9.47 -15.85
C PHE A 118 -3.19 -10.52 -15.03
N ALA A 119 -3.94 -10.11 -14.01
CA ALA A 119 -4.75 -11.01 -13.21
C ALA A 119 -5.83 -11.73 -14.04
N ILE A 120 -6.48 -11.02 -14.97
CA ILE A 120 -7.45 -11.59 -15.92
C ILE A 120 -6.77 -12.62 -16.82
N THR A 121 -5.61 -12.27 -17.41
CA THR A 121 -4.84 -13.17 -18.27
C THR A 121 -4.46 -14.47 -17.54
N LEU A 122 -4.05 -14.39 -16.28
CA LEU A 122 -3.74 -15.57 -15.47
C LEU A 122 -4.97 -16.43 -15.22
N ARG A 123 -6.11 -15.81 -14.90
CA ARG A 123 -7.37 -16.52 -14.69
C ARG A 123 -7.78 -17.28 -15.93
N GLU A 124 -7.79 -16.64 -17.09
CA GLU A 124 -8.12 -17.28 -18.36
C GLU A 124 -7.17 -18.45 -18.69
N ARG A 125 -5.90 -18.32 -18.37
CA ARG A 125 -4.92 -19.39 -18.54
C ARG A 125 -5.20 -20.58 -17.63
N ILE A 126 -5.52 -20.34 -16.36
CA ILE A 126 -5.89 -21.36 -15.39
C ILE A 126 -7.14 -22.13 -15.89
N GLU A 127 -8.22 -21.41 -16.22
CA GLU A 127 -9.46 -22.00 -16.71
C GLU A 127 -9.27 -22.83 -17.99
N ARG A 128 -8.40 -22.37 -18.90
CA ARG A 128 -8.08 -23.12 -20.11
C ARG A 128 -7.32 -24.41 -19.79
N THR A 129 -6.36 -24.34 -18.84
CA THR A 129 -5.56 -25.49 -18.45
C THR A 129 -6.42 -26.53 -17.70
N GLU A 130 -7.31 -26.11 -16.81
CA GLU A 130 -8.25 -26.98 -16.11
C GLU A 130 -9.21 -27.70 -17.07
N ARG A 131 -9.69 -27.02 -18.11
CA ARG A 131 -10.52 -27.64 -19.16
C ARG A 131 -9.78 -28.61 -20.06
N THR A 132 -8.45 -28.50 -20.13
CA THR A 132 -7.60 -29.32 -21.01
C THR A 132 -6.91 -30.43 -20.22
N GLU A 133 -7.26 -30.69 -18.96
CA GLU A 133 -6.77 -31.88 -18.27
C GLU A 133 -7.11 -33.12 -19.11
N PRO A 134 -6.12 -33.95 -19.47
CA PRO A 134 -6.40 -35.17 -20.22
C PRO A 134 -7.31 -36.04 -19.37
N ILE A 135 -8.43 -36.46 -19.95
CA ILE A 135 -9.27 -37.53 -19.41
C ILE A 135 -8.26 -38.67 -19.12
N LYS A 136 -8.05 -38.97 -17.84
CA LYS A 136 -7.36 -40.21 -17.47
C LYS A 136 -8.21 -41.32 -18.03
N MET A 137 -7.90 -41.81 -19.22
CA MET A 137 -8.44 -43.06 -19.74
C MET A 137 -8.07 -44.13 -18.70
N GLY A 138 -9.06 -44.61 -18.04
CA GLY A 138 -8.95 -45.74 -17.16
C GLY A 138 -8.26 -46.82 -17.97
N ARG A 139 -7.17 -47.33 -17.49
CA ARG A 139 -6.58 -48.58 -17.91
C ARG A 139 -7.59 -49.63 -17.54
N THR A 140 -8.43 -49.97 -18.48
CA THR A 140 -9.17 -51.22 -18.44
C THR A 140 -8.16 -52.34 -18.43
N GLY A 141 -8.09 -53.02 -17.30
CA GLY A 141 -7.38 -54.29 -17.21
C GLY A 141 -7.94 -55.26 -18.20
N GLU A 142 -7.19 -55.62 -19.18
CA GLU A 142 -7.39 -56.89 -19.86
C GLU A 142 -6.73 -57.98 -19.03
N GLU A 143 -7.52 -58.56 -18.16
CA GLU A 143 -7.37 -59.94 -17.77
C GLU A 143 -7.61 -60.79 -19.00
N SER A 144 -6.59 -61.31 -19.64
CA SER A 144 -6.72 -62.49 -20.47
C SER A 144 -6.37 -63.71 -19.64
N GLU A 145 -7.41 -64.26 -19.15
CA GLU A 145 -7.55 -65.64 -18.82
C GLU A 145 -7.26 -66.44 -20.08
N SER A 146 -6.31 -67.36 -19.99
CA SER A 146 -6.24 -68.54 -20.86
C SER A 146 -5.40 -69.61 -20.16
N GLY A 147 -6.01 -70.38 -19.39
CA GLY A 147 -5.70 -71.80 -19.43
C GLY A 147 -6.51 -72.41 -20.59
N PRO A 148 -6.15 -73.54 -21.11
CA PRO A 148 -6.37 -74.80 -20.42
C PRO A 148 -5.31 -75.87 -20.74
N ASP A 149 -5.32 -76.83 -19.82
CA ASP A 149 -5.11 -78.26 -20.00
C ASP A 149 -4.72 -78.82 -21.36
N SER A 150 -3.73 -79.63 -21.29
CA SER A 150 -3.75 -80.95 -21.91
C SER A 150 -2.48 -81.70 -21.42
N GLU A 151 -2.63 -82.51 -20.43
CA GLU A 151 -2.61 -83.98 -20.53
C GLU A 151 -2.03 -84.50 -21.82
N LEU A 152 -0.98 -85.23 -21.72
CA LEU A 152 -0.98 -86.65 -22.03
C LEU A 152 0.42 -87.27 -21.98
N THR A 153 0.59 -88.19 -21.07
CA THR A 153 1.05 -89.58 -21.26
C THR A 153 2.52 -89.81 -21.54
N ALA A 154 3.13 -90.40 -20.54
CA ALA A 154 4.18 -91.35 -20.76
C ALA A 154 3.65 -92.55 -21.61
N PRO A 155 4.45 -93.42 -22.20
CA PRO A 155 5.24 -94.41 -21.43
C PRO A 155 6.57 -94.89 -22.05
N ALA A 156 7.27 -95.61 -21.25
CA ALA A 156 8.23 -96.64 -21.41
C ALA A 156 9.64 -96.29 -21.01
#